data_d8ed29bdc22e8ead864aa0b04e5d10d9
#
_entry.id   d8ed29bdc22e8ead864aa0b04e5d10d9
#
_cell.length_a   1.000
_cell.length_b   1.000
_cell.length_c   1.000
_cell.angle_alpha   90.00
_cell.angle_beta   90.00
_cell.angle_gamma   90.00
#
_symmetry.space_group_name_H-M   'P 1'
#
loop_
_entity.id
_entity.type
_entity.pdbx_description
1 polymer ?
#
loop_
_entity_poly.entity_id
_entity_poly.type
_entity_poly.pdbx_seq_one_letter_code
_entity_poly.pdbx_strand_id
1 'polypeptide(L)'
;MISVLSLLQIFFNNNIKVYFMKKLVFMLMLIFAGTTISAQAWTGKGDQKINAGLSAWGYGTGITGTYDYGLNQLISVGAGLNGYFSNYKDNDNDNSVFIFGRLNFHLKDALQLPEKLDIYPGIDVGVVGRDFGLGAHIGARYFFTERIGVFAEVGNNGSLGVSINL
;
A
#
# COMPACT_ATOMS: atom_id res chain seq x y z
N MET A 1 -30.60 -27.15 24.02
CA MET A 1 -30.97 -26.06 24.95
C MET A 1 -29.72 -25.23 25.19
N ILE A 2 -29.61 -24.07 24.54
CA ILE A 2 -28.44 -23.16 24.72
C ILE A 2 -28.60 -22.54 26.10
N SER A 3 -27.60 -22.67 26.97
CA SER A 3 -27.68 -22.17 28.35
C SER A 3 -27.62 -20.64 28.34
N VAL A 4 -28.33 -19.99 29.28
CA VAL A 4 -28.31 -18.53 29.46
C VAL A 4 -26.88 -18.01 29.63
N LEU A 5 -25.97 -18.81 30.20
CA LEU A 5 -24.55 -18.49 30.33
C LEU A 5 -23.84 -18.33 28.98
N SER A 6 -24.16 -19.18 27.98
CA SER A 6 -23.54 -19.08 26.66
C SER A 6 -24.01 -17.84 25.88
N LEU A 7 -25.26 -17.45 26.05
CA LEU A 7 -25.78 -16.21 25.46
C LEU A 7 -25.19 -14.96 26.11
N LEU A 8 -25.00 -14.95 27.41
CA LEU A 8 -24.30 -13.87 28.13
C LEU A 8 -22.83 -13.75 27.70
N GLN A 9 -22.15 -14.86 27.52
CA GLN A 9 -20.75 -14.88 27.07
C GLN A 9 -20.59 -14.32 25.65
N ILE A 10 -21.51 -14.64 24.74
CA ILE A 10 -21.55 -14.10 23.36
C ILE A 10 -21.84 -12.59 23.38
N PHE A 11 -22.78 -12.16 24.24
CA PHE A 11 -23.16 -10.75 24.34
C PHE A 11 -22.03 -9.89 24.93
N PHE A 12 -21.37 -10.37 25.99
CA PHE A 12 -20.19 -9.69 26.57
C PHE A 12 -19.03 -9.63 25.59
N ASN A 13 -18.75 -10.71 24.86
CA ASN A 13 -17.65 -10.77 23.89
C ASN A 13 -17.85 -9.81 22.69
N ASN A 14 -19.09 -9.66 22.23
CA ASN A 14 -19.41 -8.72 21.17
C ASN A 14 -19.31 -7.26 21.62
N ASN A 15 -19.76 -6.94 22.83
CA ASN A 15 -19.65 -5.58 23.38
C ASN A 15 -18.19 -5.16 23.60
N ILE A 16 -17.33 -6.08 24.07
CA ILE A 16 -15.88 -5.83 24.22
C ILE A 16 -15.21 -5.59 22.85
N LYS A 17 -15.55 -6.39 21.83
CA LYS A 17 -15.02 -6.20 20.47
C LYS A 17 -15.45 -4.85 19.89
N VAL A 18 -16.71 -4.48 20.02
CA VAL A 18 -17.24 -3.19 19.54
C VAL A 18 -16.59 -2.02 20.29
N TYR A 19 -16.39 -2.13 21.59
CA TYR A 19 -15.71 -1.11 22.40
C TYR A 19 -14.24 -0.95 22.00
N PHE A 20 -13.55 -2.06 21.76
CA PHE A 20 -12.15 -2.04 21.28
C PHE A 20 -12.05 -1.43 19.88
N MET A 21 -12.95 -1.79 18.96
CA MET A 21 -13.00 -1.19 17.62
C MET A 21 -13.27 0.31 17.67
N LYS A 22 -14.21 0.78 18.52
CA LYS A 22 -14.47 2.21 18.70
C LYS A 22 -13.24 2.96 19.23
N LYS A 23 -12.52 2.38 20.19
CA LYS A 23 -11.26 2.97 20.70
C LYS A 23 -10.16 2.99 19.62
N LEU A 24 -10.04 1.92 18.83
CA LEU A 24 -9.08 1.85 17.75
C LEU A 24 -9.38 2.90 16.67
N VAL A 25 -10.64 3.05 16.28
CA VAL A 25 -11.09 4.07 15.33
C VAL A 25 -10.88 5.47 15.88
N PHE A 26 -11.18 5.70 17.17
CA PHE A 26 -10.96 6.99 17.84
C PHE A 26 -9.47 7.32 17.97
N MET A 27 -8.64 6.34 18.26
CA MET A 27 -7.18 6.48 18.30
C MET A 27 -6.60 6.77 16.90
N LEU A 28 -7.11 6.09 15.88
CA LEU A 28 -6.81 6.41 14.48
C LEU A 28 -7.24 7.85 14.13
N MET A 29 -8.44 8.29 14.51
CA MET A 29 -8.89 9.67 14.28
C MET A 29 -8.02 10.71 15.01
N LEU A 30 -7.55 10.42 16.22
CA LEU A 30 -6.64 11.31 16.95
C LEU A 30 -5.26 11.43 16.30
N ILE A 31 -4.75 10.38 15.68
CA ILE A 31 -3.51 10.40 14.89
C ILE A 31 -3.70 11.32 13.66
N PHE A 32 -4.90 11.38 13.08
CA PHE A 32 -5.23 12.24 11.94
C PHE A 32 -5.51 13.71 12.34
N ALA A 33 -5.85 14.00 13.60
CA ALA A 33 -6.31 15.34 14.03
C ALA A 33 -5.18 16.31 14.43
N GLY A 34 -3.93 15.88 14.49
CA GLY A 34 -2.90 16.57 15.24
C GLY A 34 -1.62 17.00 14.53
N THR A 35 -1.59 17.37 13.23
CA THR A 35 -0.41 18.07 12.70
C THR A 35 -0.78 18.96 11.52
N THR A 36 -0.63 20.29 11.69
CA THR A 36 -0.46 21.28 10.61
C THR A 36 0.96 21.19 9.99
N ILE A 37 1.48 19.96 9.83
CA ILE A 37 2.74 19.73 9.13
C ILE A 37 2.38 19.64 7.64
N SER A 38 3.09 20.39 6.82
CA SER A 38 2.92 20.45 5.36
C SER A 38 3.39 19.13 4.72
N ALA A 39 2.67 18.04 5.00
CA ALA A 39 2.94 16.75 4.36
C ALA A 39 2.55 16.83 2.89
N GLN A 40 3.47 16.49 2.01
CA GLN A 40 3.25 16.49 0.56
C GLN A 40 3.42 15.06 0.01
N ALA A 41 2.34 14.52 -0.55
CA ALA A 41 2.35 13.16 -1.10
C ALA A 41 3.08 13.08 -2.44
N TRP A 42 3.11 14.20 -3.19
CA TRP A 42 3.81 14.29 -4.46
C TRP A 42 4.27 15.72 -4.71
N THR A 43 5.57 15.89 -5.01
CA THR A 43 6.20 17.20 -5.27
C THR A 43 6.67 17.35 -6.72
N GLY A 44 6.58 16.30 -7.53
CA GLY A 44 6.97 16.30 -8.94
C GLY A 44 8.44 16.01 -9.18
N LYS A 45 9.11 16.86 -9.94
CA LYS A 45 10.51 16.63 -10.33
C LYS A 45 11.44 16.56 -9.12
N GLY A 46 12.21 15.45 -9.05
CA GLY A 46 13.15 15.22 -7.96
C GLY A 46 12.55 14.59 -6.71
N ASP A 47 11.23 14.36 -6.69
CA ASP A 47 10.56 13.62 -5.63
C ASP A 47 11.11 12.17 -5.55
N GLN A 48 11.42 11.72 -4.36
CA GLN A 48 11.97 10.37 -4.13
C GLN A 48 11.19 9.66 -3.04
N LYS A 49 10.68 8.48 -3.37
CA LYS A 49 9.89 7.68 -2.44
C LYS A 49 10.38 6.25 -2.35
N ILE A 50 10.45 5.76 -1.13
CA ILE A 50 10.60 4.33 -0.86
C ILE A 50 9.26 3.83 -0.31
N ASN A 51 8.74 2.76 -0.90
CA ASN A 51 7.59 2.04 -0.36
C ASN A 51 8.05 0.65 0.10
N ALA A 52 7.61 0.25 1.28
CA ALA A 52 7.86 -1.08 1.83
C ALA A 52 6.58 -1.62 2.47
N GLY A 53 6.27 -2.88 2.19
CA GLY A 53 5.01 -3.44 2.66
C GLY A 53 4.80 -4.91 2.33
N LEU A 54 3.54 -5.29 2.30
CA LEU A 54 3.09 -6.65 1.98
C LEU A 54 2.51 -6.68 0.58
N SER A 55 2.84 -7.72 -0.16
CA SER A 55 2.15 -8.13 -1.38
C SER A 55 1.03 -9.10 -0.99
N ALA A 56 -0.20 -8.85 -1.45
CA ALA A 56 -1.39 -9.55 -0.97
C ALA A 56 -1.98 -10.51 -2.01
N TRP A 57 -1.80 -10.26 -3.31
CA TRP A 57 -2.30 -11.10 -4.40
C TRP A 57 -1.47 -10.88 -5.68
N GLY A 58 -1.88 -11.51 -6.78
CA GLY A 58 -1.18 -11.49 -8.06
C GLY A 58 -0.32 -12.74 -8.21
N TYR A 59 0.99 -12.61 -8.24
CA TYR A 59 1.89 -13.77 -8.29
C TYR A 59 1.97 -14.53 -6.96
N GLY A 60 1.63 -13.89 -5.85
CA GLY A 60 1.61 -14.54 -4.54
C GLY A 60 1.48 -13.54 -3.38
N THR A 61 1.47 -14.10 -2.17
CA THR A 61 1.56 -13.32 -0.93
C THR A 61 3.01 -13.21 -0.50
N GLY A 62 3.45 -12.01 -0.10
CA GLY A 62 4.85 -11.82 0.26
C GLY A 62 5.15 -10.40 0.76
N ILE A 63 6.36 -9.96 0.52
CA ILE A 63 6.83 -8.61 0.81
C ILE A 63 7.09 -7.84 -0.48
N THR A 64 6.93 -6.54 -0.43
CA THR A 64 7.20 -5.61 -1.54
C THR A 64 8.11 -4.49 -1.07
N GLY A 65 8.99 -4.06 -1.98
CA GLY A 65 9.77 -2.86 -1.82
C GLY A 65 9.89 -2.15 -3.17
N THR A 66 9.63 -0.84 -3.21
CA THR A 66 9.77 -0.04 -4.43
C THR A 66 10.48 1.28 -4.15
N TYR A 67 11.17 1.78 -5.15
CA TYR A 67 11.73 3.12 -5.19
C TYR A 67 11.20 3.86 -6.42
N ASP A 68 10.69 5.07 -6.22
CA ASP A 68 10.16 5.94 -7.27
C ASP A 68 10.93 7.25 -7.31
N TYR A 69 11.24 7.74 -8.51
CA TYR A 69 11.88 9.02 -8.75
C TYR A 69 11.04 9.88 -9.70
N GLY A 70 10.70 11.08 -9.28
CA GLY A 70 9.91 12.06 -10.03
C GLY A 70 10.70 12.70 -11.18
N LEU A 71 10.25 12.46 -12.41
CA LEU A 71 10.80 13.12 -13.60
C LEU A 71 10.20 14.50 -13.82
N ASN A 72 8.92 14.65 -13.56
CA ASN A 72 8.17 15.89 -13.67
C ASN A 72 6.91 15.82 -12.78
N GLN A 73 6.00 16.79 -12.88
CA GLN A 73 4.77 16.83 -12.06
C GLN A 73 3.81 15.64 -12.30
N LEU A 74 3.87 15.05 -13.48
CA LEU A 74 2.94 14.00 -13.88
C LEU A 74 3.55 12.59 -13.80
N ILE A 75 4.88 12.44 -13.95
CA ILE A 75 5.50 11.15 -14.22
C ILE A 75 6.62 10.85 -13.23
N SER A 76 6.61 9.65 -12.68
CA SER A 76 7.77 9.02 -12.02
C SER A 76 8.19 7.73 -12.70
N VAL A 77 9.46 7.42 -12.58
CA VAL A 77 10.04 6.12 -12.90
C VAL A 77 10.58 5.50 -11.64
N GLY A 78 10.62 4.20 -11.61
CA GLY A 78 11.10 3.51 -10.43
C GLY A 78 11.50 2.08 -10.69
N ALA A 79 11.89 1.40 -9.62
CA ALA A 79 12.18 -0.01 -9.61
C ALA A 79 11.59 -0.65 -8.36
N GLY A 80 11.30 -1.93 -8.43
CA GLY A 80 10.73 -2.66 -7.31
C GLY A 80 11.14 -4.11 -7.28
N LEU A 81 10.90 -4.69 -6.11
CA LEU A 81 11.15 -6.09 -5.82
C LEU A 81 10.02 -6.63 -4.96
N ASN A 82 9.41 -7.72 -5.40
CA ASN A 82 8.47 -8.50 -4.61
C ASN A 82 9.07 -9.88 -4.33
N GLY A 83 9.08 -10.28 -3.08
CA GLY A 83 9.44 -11.64 -2.67
C GLY A 83 8.18 -12.37 -2.20
N TYR A 84 7.82 -13.45 -2.88
CA TYR A 84 6.60 -14.22 -2.60
C TYR A 84 6.91 -15.45 -1.74
N PHE A 85 6.16 -15.63 -0.66
CA PHE A 85 6.26 -16.81 0.22
C PHE A 85 5.33 -17.93 -0.23
N SER A 86 4.32 -17.61 -1.05
CA SER A 86 3.33 -18.55 -1.54
C SER A 86 2.90 -18.11 -2.93
N ASN A 87 3.06 -18.99 -3.91
CA ASN A 87 2.65 -18.75 -5.29
C ASN A 87 1.23 -19.28 -5.50
N TYR A 88 0.36 -18.47 -6.12
CA TYR A 88 -1.01 -18.87 -6.43
C TYR A 88 -1.12 -19.68 -7.73
N LYS A 89 -0.11 -19.65 -8.59
CA LYS A 89 -0.18 -20.20 -9.95
C LYS A 89 0.47 -21.55 -10.18
N ASP A 90 1.38 -21.99 -9.33
CA ASP A 90 2.05 -23.28 -9.48
C ASP A 90 2.12 -24.03 -8.16
N ASN A 91 1.88 -25.36 -8.23
CA ASN A 91 2.00 -26.30 -7.10
C ASN A 91 3.46 -26.55 -6.66
N ASP A 92 4.43 -25.93 -7.31
CA ASP A 92 5.82 -26.01 -6.92
C ASP A 92 6.12 -24.93 -5.88
N ASN A 93 6.61 -25.37 -4.72
CA ASN A 93 6.94 -24.56 -3.54
C ASN A 93 8.15 -23.61 -3.75
N ASP A 94 8.42 -23.16 -4.96
CA ASP A 94 9.52 -22.27 -5.23
C ASP A 94 9.13 -20.82 -4.91
N ASN A 95 9.81 -20.26 -3.91
CA ASN A 95 9.72 -18.84 -3.62
C ASN A 95 10.10 -18.05 -4.88
N SER A 96 9.17 -17.28 -5.41
CA SER A 96 9.42 -16.48 -6.59
C SER A 96 9.72 -15.04 -6.20
N VAL A 97 10.61 -14.43 -6.95
CA VAL A 97 10.97 -13.02 -6.84
C VAL A 97 10.57 -12.34 -8.13
N PHE A 98 9.87 -11.21 -8.03
CA PHE A 98 9.57 -10.33 -9.14
C PHE A 98 10.44 -9.07 -9.02
N ILE A 99 11.33 -8.87 -9.98
CA ILE A 99 12.15 -7.65 -10.10
C ILE A 99 11.62 -6.87 -11.30
N PHE A 100 11.27 -5.61 -11.09
CA PHE A 100 10.59 -4.82 -12.11
C PHE A 100 11.02 -3.35 -12.12
N GLY A 101 10.96 -2.76 -13.31
CA GLY A 101 10.91 -1.32 -13.52
C GLY A 101 9.45 -0.87 -13.53
N ARG A 102 9.18 0.35 -13.09
CA ARG A 102 7.83 0.91 -13.05
C ARG A 102 7.76 2.33 -13.61
N LEU A 103 6.62 2.65 -14.17
CA LEU A 103 6.26 3.99 -14.63
C LEU A 103 4.90 4.36 -14.01
N ASN A 104 4.85 5.48 -13.29
CA ASN A 104 3.62 5.96 -12.67
C ASN A 104 3.22 7.32 -13.23
N PHE A 105 1.92 7.55 -13.30
CA PHE A 105 1.31 8.82 -13.67
C PHE A 105 0.58 9.41 -12.47
N HIS A 106 1.05 10.54 -11.94
CA HIS A 106 0.50 11.16 -10.74
C HIS A 106 -0.66 12.07 -11.10
N LEU A 107 -1.82 11.82 -10.50
CA LEU A 107 -3.07 12.53 -10.79
C LEU A 107 -3.39 13.63 -9.77
N LYS A 108 -2.49 13.91 -8.84
CA LYS A 108 -2.70 14.89 -7.78
C LYS A 108 -3.20 16.24 -8.32
N ASP A 109 -2.48 16.82 -9.28
CA ASP A 109 -2.81 18.14 -9.83
C ASP A 109 -4.02 18.06 -10.76
N ALA A 110 -4.13 17.01 -11.58
CA ALA A 110 -5.25 16.82 -12.51
C ALA A 110 -6.59 16.65 -11.79
N LEU A 111 -6.61 16.00 -10.63
CA LEU A 111 -7.79 15.78 -9.81
C LEU A 111 -7.92 16.80 -8.65
N GLN A 112 -7.02 17.77 -8.54
CA GLN A 112 -6.97 18.76 -7.45
C GLN A 112 -7.04 18.11 -6.08
N LEU A 113 -6.25 17.03 -5.89
CA LEU A 113 -6.25 16.28 -4.63
C LEU A 113 -5.58 17.10 -3.51
N PRO A 114 -5.95 16.83 -2.24
CA PRO A 114 -5.24 17.41 -1.09
C PRO A 114 -3.74 17.11 -1.15
N GLU A 115 -2.92 18.02 -0.64
CA GLU A 115 -1.45 17.90 -0.65
C GLU A 115 -0.92 16.57 -0.09
N LYS A 116 -1.63 16.00 0.88
CA LYS A 116 -1.29 14.74 1.56
C LYS A 116 -1.66 13.49 0.79
N LEU A 117 -2.43 13.62 -0.30
CA LEU A 117 -2.96 12.50 -1.08
C LEU A 117 -2.40 12.53 -2.50
N ASP A 118 -1.93 11.38 -2.96
CA ASP A 118 -1.56 11.13 -4.35
C ASP A 118 -2.24 9.87 -4.85
N ILE A 119 -2.81 9.92 -6.04
CA ILE A 119 -3.38 8.78 -6.76
C ILE A 119 -2.61 8.64 -8.06
N TYR A 120 -2.16 7.41 -8.34
CA TYR A 120 -1.32 7.16 -9.51
C TYR A 120 -1.63 5.80 -10.15
N PRO A 121 -2.12 5.77 -11.38
CA PRO A 121 -2.01 4.59 -12.23
C PRO A 121 -0.56 4.38 -12.67
N GLY A 122 -0.18 3.11 -12.87
CA GLY A 122 1.16 2.76 -13.30
C GLY A 122 1.23 1.42 -13.99
N ILE A 123 2.37 1.17 -14.60
CA ILE A 123 2.74 -0.10 -15.24
C ILE A 123 4.05 -0.60 -14.68
N ASP A 124 4.17 -1.91 -14.56
CA ASP A 124 5.35 -2.63 -14.10
C ASP A 124 5.82 -3.58 -15.19
N VAL A 125 7.11 -3.57 -15.49
CA VAL A 125 7.75 -4.44 -16.48
C VAL A 125 8.96 -5.08 -15.85
N GLY A 126 9.05 -6.41 -15.85
CA GLY A 126 10.15 -7.09 -15.16
C GLY A 126 10.21 -8.58 -15.41
N VAL A 127 10.81 -9.28 -14.45
CA VAL A 127 11.02 -10.71 -14.49
C VAL A 127 10.54 -11.34 -13.19
N VAL A 128 9.68 -12.33 -13.30
CA VAL A 128 9.23 -13.16 -12.17
C VAL A 128 9.80 -14.58 -12.34
N GLY A 129 10.74 -14.94 -11.46
CA GLY A 129 11.50 -16.17 -11.66
C GLY A 129 12.32 -16.13 -12.95
N ARG A 130 11.87 -16.89 -13.97
CA ARG A 130 12.48 -16.91 -15.32
C ARG A 130 11.58 -16.34 -16.40
N ASP A 131 10.37 -15.93 -16.06
CA ASP A 131 9.35 -15.49 -16.99
C ASP A 131 9.27 -13.96 -17.04
N PHE A 132 8.88 -13.44 -18.21
CA PHE A 132 8.59 -12.03 -18.38
C PHE A 132 7.32 -11.66 -17.61
N GLY A 133 7.40 -10.61 -16.80
CA GLY A 133 6.29 -10.07 -16.01
C GLY A 133 5.86 -8.71 -16.51
N LEU A 134 4.58 -8.56 -16.79
CA LEU A 134 3.94 -7.29 -17.09
C LEU A 134 2.79 -7.08 -16.11
N GLY A 135 2.72 -5.90 -15.52
CA GLY A 135 1.66 -5.51 -14.59
C GLY A 135 1.13 -4.11 -14.85
N ALA A 136 -0.08 -3.88 -14.41
CA ALA A 136 -0.66 -2.56 -14.29
C ALA A 136 -1.29 -2.43 -12.91
N HIS A 137 -1.23 -1.23 -12.34
CA HIS A 137 -1.78 -0.96 -11.01
C HIS A 137 -2.37 0.45 -10.94
N ILE A 138 -3.22 0.64 -9.95
CA ILE A 138 -3.62 1.96 -9.46
C ILE A 138 -3.20 2.01 -8.01
N GLY A 139 -2.40 3.00 -7.66
CA GLY A 139 -1.92 3.25 -6.32
C GLY A 139 -2.52 4.51 -5.71
N ALA A 140 -2.56 4.53 -4.38
CA ALA A 140 -2.84 5.70 -3.58
C ALA A 140 -1.81 5.81 -2.46
N ARG A 141 -1.35 7.03 -2.18
CA ARG A 141 -0.46 7.36 -1.06
C ARG A 141 -1.10 8.44 -0.21
N TYR A 142 -1.00 8.29 1.09
CA TYR A 142 -1.42 9.32 2.04
C TYR A 142 -0.31 9.56 3.06
N PHE A 143 0.17 10.80 3.16
CA PHE A 143 1.24 11.19 4.07
C PHE A 143 0.69 11.85 5.32
N PHE A 144 1.07 11.32 6.48
CA PHE A 144 0.73 11.89 7.80
C PHE A 144 1.70 12.99 8.19
N THR A 145 2.98 12.82 7.82
CA THR A 145 4.07 13.75 8.05
C THR A 145 4.78 14.03 6.73
N GLU A 146 5.74 14.96 6.72
CA GLU A 146 6.58 15.24 5.54
C GLU A 146 7.32 14.00 5.03
N ARG A 147 7.62 13.03 5.91
CA ARG A 147 8.46 11.87 5.58
C ARG A 147 7.72 10.55 5.56
N ILE A 148 6.63 10.41 6.32
CA ILE A 148 5.99 9.12 6.55
C ILE A 148 4.54 9.14 6.12
N GLY A 149 4.18 8.19 5.29
CA GLY A 149 2.83 7.93 4.81
C GLY A 149 2.54 6.44 4.72
N VAL A 150 1.39 6.13 4.20
CA VAL A 150 0.97 4.77 3.82
C VAL A 150 0.66 4.74 2.34
N PHE A 151 0.81 3.58 1.74
CA PHE A 151 0.40 3.34 0.37
C PHE A 151 -0.44 2.08 0.25
N ALA A 152 -1.27 2.05 -0.77
CA ALA A 152 -1.97 0.87 -1.23
C ALA A 152 -1.98 0.87 -2.75
N GLU A 153 -1.73 -0.27 -3.35
CA GLU A 153 -1.78 -0.50 -4.80
C GLU A 153 -2.70 -1.67 -5.10
N VAL A 154 -3.51 -1.55 -6.13
CA VAL A 154 -4.41 -2.58 -6.64
C VAL A 154 -4.21 -2.74 -8.13
N GLY A 155 -4.24 -3.97 -8.61
CA GLY A 155 -4.02 -4.28 -10.02
C GLY A 155 -3.68 -5.75 -10.24
N ASN A 156 -2.79 -6.04 -11.17
CA ASN A 156 -2.29 -7.40 -11.38
C ASN A 156 -1.60 -7.95 -10.13
N ASN A 157 -0.91 -7.08 -9.40
CA ASN A 157 -0.40 -7.32 -8.05
C ASN A 157 -1.03 -6.31 -7.10
N GLY A 158 -1.35 -6.74 -5.88
CA GLY A 158 -1.82 -5.85 -4.84
C GLY A 158 -0.81 -5.72 -3.73
N SER A 159 -0.62 -4.51 -3.24
CA SER A 159 0.30 -4.24 -2.14
C SER A 159 -0.21 -3.14 -1.22
N LEU A 160 0.24 -3.19 0.02
CA LEU A 160 -0.04 -2.16 1.01
C LEU A 160 1.13 -2.05 2.00
N GLY A 161 1.37 -0.85 2.50
CA GLY A 161 2.48 -0.64 3.43
C GLY A 161 2.76 0.82 3.75
N VAL A 162 4.02 1.08 4.09
CA VAL A 162 4.52 2.41 4.45
C VAL A 162 5.24 3.03 3.26
N SER A 163 5.02 4.32 3.05
CA SER A 163 5.72 5.16 2.08
C SER A 163 6.58 6.18 2.82
N ILE A 164 7.83 6.35 2.37
CA ILE A 164 8.81 7.25 2.97
C ILE A 164 9.29 8.22 1.90
N ASN A 165 9.22 9.52 2.20
CA ASN A 165 9.89 10.60 1.44
C ASN A 165 11.36 10.69 1.87
N LEU A 166 12.27 10.81 0.89
CA LEU A 166 13.71 11.00 1.09
C LEU A 166 14.13 12.46 1.03
#